data_3135251a2e0e5e01864acc7d2953f5b4
#
_entry.id   3135251a2e0e5e01864acc7d2953f5b4
#
_cell.length_a   1.000
_cell.length_b   1.000
_cell.length_c   1.000
_cell.angle_alpha   90.00
_cell.angle_beta   90.00
_cell.angle_gamma   90.00
#
_symmetry.space_group_name_H-M   'P 1'
#
loop_
_entity.id
_entity.type
_entity.pdbx_description
1 polymer ?
#
loop_
_entity_poly.entity_id
_entity_poly.type
_entity_poly.pdbx_seq_one_letter_code
_entity_poly.pdbx_strand_id
1 'polypeptide(L)'
;MEHSAISVNVEDAQEGTIDEKPIFGEPGADAGLWNECRLTALFAADVDVSRAFNDVVRVLGITPPLFTLGELADQDWVQRNREQFQPIRISDCIWVVPTWHRAPNADAINISLDPGAAFGTGSHPTTRLCLKWLEANLHATPRPIVLDYGTGSGILAIAAVKLGAAKTYGVDIDPQAVEVARYNAKQNDVIVHFTDGESALDVVADILVANILANPLRVLAPLLAAHTKPGGALVLAGILDPQAEELIGIYREWFDLSVWKSEEGWSCIAGRRNIA
;
A
#
# COMPACT_ATOMS: atom_id res chain seq x y z
N MET A 1 27.12 -5.15 -6.48
CA MET A 1 27.05 -6.43 -7.27
C MET A 1 28.36 -6.79 -7.97
N GLU A 2 29.43 -6.07 -7.69
CA GLU A 2 30.77 -6.35 -8.28
C GLU A 2 31.37 -7.73 -7.86
N HIS A 3 30.83 -8.37 -6.82
CA HIS A 3 31.30 -9.65 -6.28
C HIS A 3 30.29 -10.78 -6.43
N SER A 4 29.49 -10.78 -7.51
CA SER A 4 28.60 -11.87 -7.92
C SER A 4 27.38 -12.12 -7.00
N ALA A 5 27.03 -11.21 -6.10
CA ALA A 5 25.78 -11.31 -5.35
C ALA A 5 24.56 -11.09 -6.28
N ILE A 6 23.55 -11.95 -6.17
CA ILE A 6 22.28 -11.83 -6.90
C ILE A 6 21.45 -10.67 -6.31
N SER A 7 21.41 -10.60 -4.98
CA SER A 7 20.76 -9.53 -4.24
C SER A 7 21.47 -9.25 -2.93
N VAL A 8 21.32 -8.01 -2.43
CA VAL A 8 21.76 -7.61 -1.10
C VAL A 8 20.61 -6.84 -0.46
N ASN A 9 20.17 -7.28 0.71
CA ASN A 9 19.18 -6.63 1.54
C ASN A 9 19.83 -6.03 2.78
N VAL A 10 19.32 -4.87 3.24
CA VAL A 10 19.76 -4.18 4.45
C VAL A 10 18.54 -4.00 5.33
N GLU A 11 18.60 -4.50 6.54
CA GLU A 11 17.52 -4.51 7.51
C GLU A 11 17.99 -3.94 8.84
N ASP A 12 17.04 -3.50 9.69
CA ASP A 12 17.34 -3.20 11.09
C ASP A 12 17.82 -4.47 11.78
N ALA A 13 18.98 -4.42 12.43
CA ALA A 13 19.48 -5.57 13.20
C ALA A 13 18.53 -5.92 14.37
N GLN A 14 17.69 -4.97 14.79
CA GLN A 14 16.73 -5.10 15.88
C GLN A 14 15.30 -5.44 15.39
N GLU A 15 15.11 -5.73 14.10
CA GLU A 15 13.80 -6.09 13.53
C GLU A 15 13.12 -7.20 14.32
N GLY A 16 11.83 -7.00 14.64
CA GLY A 16 11.02 -7.92 15.45
C GLY A 16 11.29 -7.86 16.95
N THR A 17 12.06 -6.90 17.43
CA THR A 17 12.31 -6.65 18.86
C THR A 17 11.64 -5.36 19.34
N ILE A 18 11.66 -5.13 20.67
CA ILE A 18 11.12 -3.89 21.27
C ILE A 18 11.97 -2.65 20.89
N ASP A 19 13.19 -2.86 20.43
CA ASP A 19 14.14 -1.81 20.04
C ASP A 19 14.14 -1.52 18.54
N GLU A 20 13.28 -2.19 17.77
CA GLU A 20 13.08 -1.96 16.33
C GLU A 20 12.71 -0.49 16.07
N LYS A 21 13.41 0.14 15.14
CA LYS A 21 13.15 1.50 14.68
C LYS A 21 12.77 1.49 13.22
N PRO A 22 11.48 1.38 12.88
CA PRO A 22 11.06 1.40 11.49
C PRO A 22 11.44 2.74 10.84
N ILE A 23 12.19 2.68 9.74
CA ILE A 23 12.50 3.85 8.90
C ILE A 23 11.44 3.93 7.81
N PHE A 24 10.50 4.87 7.98
CA PHE A 24 9.54 5.19 6.95
C PHE A 24 10.17 6.23 6.01
N GLY A 25 10.88 5.76 4.98
CA GLY A 25 11.50 6.63 3.98
C GLY A 25 10.51 7.02 2.90
N GLU A 26 10.09 8.30 2.86
CA GLU A 26 9.54 8.84 1.61
C GLU A 26 10.70 9.06 0.61
N PRO A 27 10.48 8.86 -0.71
CA PRO A 27 11.49 9.16 -1.71
C PRO A 27 11.96 10.62 -1.59
N GLY A 28 13.27 10.81 -1.32
CA GLY A 28 13.87 12.14 -1.13
C GLY A 28 13.98 12.60 0.33
N ALA A 29 13.50 11.86 1.30
CA ALA A 29 13.88 12.06 2.70
C ALA A 29 15.26 11.43 2.92
N ASP A 30 16.16 12.17 3.61
CA ASP A 30 17.46 11.65 4.06
C ASP A 30 17.21 10.71 5.25
N ALA A 31 16.54 9.60 5.00
CA ALA A 31 16.38 8.52 5.95
C ALA A 31 17.72 7.82 6.03
N GLY A 32 18.51 8.18 7.05
CA GLY A 32 19.78 7.51 7.34
C GLY A 32 19.56 6.00 7.51
N LEU A 33 20.63 5.22 7.43
CA LEU A 33 20.61 3.81 7.79
C LEU A 33 20.42 3.67 9.31
N TRP A 34 19.94 2.50 9.75
CA TRP A 34 19.91 2.15 11.17
C TRP A 34 21.32 2.16 11.77
N ASN A 35 21.44 2.43 13.07
CA ASN A 35 22.72 2.40 13.78
C ASN A 35 23.36 1.02 13.73
N GLU A 36 22.53 -0.02 13.73
CA GLU A 36 22.95 -1.42 13.57
C GLU A 36 22.15 -2.03 12.43
N CYS A 37 22.83 -2.48 11.39
CA CYS A 37 22.22 -3.05 10.21
C CYS A 37 22.55 -4.54 10.09
N ARG A 38 21.56 -5.34 9.68
CA ARG A 38 21.76 -6.70 9.19
C ARG A 38 21.83 -6.67 7.67
N LEU A 39 22.93 -7.18 7.12
CA LEU A 39 23.10 -7.34 5.67
C LEU A 39 22.90 -8.81 5.32
N THR A 40 21.96 -9.09 4.42
CA THR A 40 21.71 -10.40 3.86
C THR A 40 22.04 -10.38 2.38
N ALA A 41 23.01 -11.18 1.95
CA ALA A 41 23.38 -11.30 0.53
C ALA A 41 23.07 -12.70 0.02
N LEU A 42 22.44 -12.77 -1.17
CA LEU A 42 22.12 -14.02 -1.86
C LEU A 42 23.10 -14.23 -3.00
N PHE A 43 23.61 -15.45 -3.10
CA PHE A 43 24.54 -15.88 -4.14
C PHE A 43 24.00 -17.12 -4.87
N ALA A 44 24.44 -17.31 -6.11
CA ALA A 44 24.19 -18.57 -6.80
C ALA A 44 24.98 -19.72 -6.10
N ALA A 45 24.46 -20.94 -6.22
CA ALA A 45 25.00 -22.11 -5.50
C ALA A 45 26.44 -22.48 -5.91
N ASP A 46 26.91 -22.04 -7.06
CA ASP A 46 28.25 -22.26 -7.58
C ASP A 46 29.29 -21.20 -7.16
N VAL A 47 28.85 -20.18 -6.42
CA VAL A 47 29.74 -19.09 -5.96
C VAL A 47 30.41 -19.45 -4.64
N ASP A 48 31.73 -19.29 -4.59
CA ASP A 48 32.47 -19.33 -3.32
C ASP A 48 32.23 -18.05 -2.49
N VAL A 49 31.16 -18.12 -1.67
CA VAL A 49 30.72 -16.99 -0.84
C VAL A 49 31.80 -16.54 0.16
N SER A 50 32.57 -17.47 0.71
CA SER A 50 33.66 -17.15 1.66
C SER A 50 34.74 -16.31 0.99
N ARG A 51 35.07 -16.65 -0.25
CA ARG A 51 36.02 -15.88 -1.05
C ARG A 51 35.47 -14.51 -1.40
N ALA A 52 34.24 -14.43 -1.86
CA ALA A 52 33.56 -13.16 -2.19
C ALA A 52 33.51 -12.22 -0.98
N PHE A 53 33.16 -12.74 0.21
CA PHE A 53 33.16 -11.99 1.46
C PHE A 53 34.54 -11.44 1.80
N ASN A 54 35.61 -12.28 1.77
CA ASN A 54 36.98 -11.86 2.06
C ASN A 54 37.47 -10.79 1.06
N ASP A 55 37.10 -10.90 -0.21
CA ASP A 55 37.43 -9.90 -1.24
C ASP A 55 36.80 -8.55 -0.93
N VAL A 56 35.51 -8.53 -0.54
CA VAL A 56 34.79 -7.31 -0.14
C VAL A 56 35.44 -6.67 1.10
N VAL A 57 35.71 -7.44 2.14
CA VAL A 57 36.36 -6.97 3.36
C VAL A 57 37.73 -6.35 3.06
N ARG A 58 38.53 -6.97 2.18
CA ARG A 58 39.84 -6.47 1.75
C ARG A 58 39.72 -5.16 0.99
N VAL A 59 38.77 -5.07 0.04
CA VAL A 59 38.52 -3.85 -0.75
C VAL A 59 38.11 -2.68 0.13
N LEU A 60 37.22 -2.95 1.10
CA LEU A 60 36.71 -1.92 2.03
C LEU A 60 37.74 -1.58 3.15
N GLY A 61 38.75 -2.40 3.37
CA GLY A 61 39.75 -2.19 4.43
C GLY A 61 39.16 -2.23 5.84
N ILE A 62 38.07 -2.97 6.05
CA ILE A 62 37.37 -3.07 7.35
C ILE A 62 37.75 -4.34 8.09
N THR A 63 37.53 -4.35 9.42
CA THR A 63 37.60 -5.58 10.21
C THR A 63 36.42 -6.49 9.77
N PRO A 64 36.68 -7.80 9.50
CA PRO A 64 35.63 -8.72 9.10
C PRO A 64 34.50 -8.76 10.13
N PRO A 65 33.27 -8.43 9.78
CA PRO A 65 32.12 -8.63 10.67
C PRO A 65 31.82 -10.12 10.82
N LEU A 66 31.15 -10.49 11.90
CA LEU A 66 30.64 -11.84 12.06
C LEU A 66 29.55 -12.08 10.97
N PHE A 67 29.63 -13.22 10.32
CA PHE A 67 28.61 -13.64 9.36
C PHE A 67 28.25 -15.11 9.56
N THR A 68 27.06 -15.47 9.11
CA THR A 68 26.59 -16.85 9.02
C THR A 68 26.35 -17.20 7.57
N LEU A 69 26.72 -18.40 7.17
CA LEU A 69 26.45 -18.94 5.84
C LEU A 69 25.38 -20.02 5.97
N GLY A 70 24.30 -19.91 5.19
CA GLY A 70 23.25 -20.91 5.10
C GLY A 70 22.97 -21.27 3.65
N GLU A 71 22.64 -22.51 3.40
CA GLU A 71 22.10 -22.93 2.10
C GLU A 71 20.60 -22.64 2.06
N LEU A 72 20.21 -21.95 1.02
CA LEU A 72 18.79 -21.77 0.69
C LEU A 72 18.40 -22.92 -0.20
N ALA A 73 17.75 -23.96 0.36
CA ALA A 73 17.26 -25.07 -0.44
C ALA A 73 16.35 -24.55 -1.55
N ASP A 74 16.44 -25.16 -2.74
CA ASP A 74 15.52 -24.90 -3.83
C ASP A 74 14.13 -25.41 -3.39
N GLN A 75 13.39 -24.55 -2.75
CA GLN A 75 12.04 -24.83 -2.24
C GLN A 75 11.06 -24.12 -3.14
N ASP A 76 9.87 -24.67 -3.25
CA ASP A 76 8.76 -23.99 -3.90
C ASP A 76 8.36 -22.73 -3.07
N TRP A 77 9.10 -21.65 -3.35
CA TRP A 77 8.87 -20.33 -2.74
C TRP A 77 7.44 -19.84 -2.94
N VAL A 78 6.80 -20.28 -4.02
CA VAL A 78 5.41 -19.94 -4.32
C VAL A 78 4.51 -20.59 -3.29
N GLN A 79 4.74 -21.85 -2.94
CA GLN A 79 3.93 -22.55 -1.95
C GLN A 79 4.17 -22.03 -0.54
N ARG A 80 5.42 -21.80 -0.13
CA ARG A 80 5.74 -21.20 1.18
C ARG A 80 5.18 -19.79 1.33
N ASN A 81 5.28 -18.98 0.30
CA ASN A 81 4.71 -17.63 0.28
C ASN A 81 3.18 -17.71 0.44
N ARG A 82 2.52 -18.67 -0.22
CA ARG A 82 1.07 -18.90 -0.05
C ARG A 82 0.68 -19.28 1.38
N GLU A 83 1.47 -20.08 2.07
CA GLU A 83 1.19 -20.50 3.45
C GLU A 83 1.30 -19.34 4.47
N GLN A 84 2.10 -18.32 4.19
CA GLN A 84 2.27 -17.15 5.05
C GLN A 84 1.09 -16.17 4.96
N PHE A 85 0.39 -16.11 3.81
CA PHE A 85 -0.70 -15.17 3.62
C PHE A 85 -2.06 -15.80 3.97
N GLN A 86 -2.52 -15.51 5.16
CA GLN A 86 -3.83 -15.92 5.66
C GLN A 86 -4.90 -14.87 5.32
N PRO A 87 -6.19 -15.26 5.28
CA PRO A 87 -7.28 -14.29 5.15
C PRO A 87 -7.22 -13.21 6.24
N ILE A 88 -7.34 -11.94 5.83
CA ILE A 88 -7.24 -10.78 6.72
C ILE A 88 -8.65 -10.28 7.01
N ARG A 89 -9.02 -10.24 8.29
CA ARG A 89 -10.27 -9.61 8.74
C ARG A 89 -10.08 -8.11 8.86
N ILE A 90 -10.79 -7.33 8.06
CA ILE A 90 -10.79 -5.87 8.11
C ILE A 90 -11.82 -5.39 9.14
N SER A 91 -13.01 -5.99 9.10
CA SER A 91 -14.14 -5.72 9.99
C SER A 91 -14.99 -6.99 10.14
N ASP A 92 -16.17 -6.87 10.74
CA ASP A 92 -17.15 -7.96 10.77
C ASP A 92 -17.74 -8.25 9.39
N CYS A 93 -17.77 -7.24 8.50
CA CYS A 93 -18.38 -7.31 7.19
C CYS A 93 -17.40 -7.42 6.03
N ILE A 94 -16.09 -7.18 6.23
CA ILE A 94 -15.09 -7.17 5.15
C ILE A 94 -13.92 -8.08 5.48
N TRP A 95 -13.58 -8.96 4.53
CA TRP A 95 -12.40 -9.79 4.54
C TRP A 95 -11.60 -9.63 3.25
N VAL A 96 -10.28 -9.67 3.35
CA VAL A 96 -9.37 -9.83 2.22
C VAL A 96 -8.89 -11.29 2.22
N VAL A 97 -9.14 -11.99 1.14
CA VAL A 97 -8.96 -13.44 1.06
C VAL A 97 -8.07 -13.78 -0.14
N PRO A 98 -6.87 -14.34 0.07
CA PRO A 98 -6.08 -14.88 -1.04
C PRO A 98 -6.86 -15.92 -1.84
N THR A 99 -6.66 -16.00 -3.15
CA THR A 99 -7.45 -16.87 -4.06
C THR A 99 -7.32 -18.36 -3.74
N TRP A 100 -6.25 -18.77 -3.06
CA TRP A 100 -6.02 -20.17 -2.60
C TRP A 100 -6.66 -20.48 -1.26
N HIS A 101 -7.32 -19.53 -0.61
CA HIS A 101 -8.07 -19.75 0.63
C HIS A 101 -9.57 -19.70 0.40
N ARG A 102 -10.30 -20.39 1.27
CA ARG A 102 -11.75 -20.22 1.36
C ARG A 102 -12.07 -19.03 2.26
N ALA A 103 -13.10 -18.27 1.89
CA ALA A 103 -13.61 -17.19 2.71
C ALA A 103 -13.99 -17.69 4.12
N PRO A 104 -13.44 -17.11 5.19
CA PRO A 104 -13.79 -17.52 6.57
C PRO A 104 -15.25 -17.23 6.93
N ASN A 105 -15.85 -16.21 6.32
CA ASN A 105 -17.25 -15.86 6.44
C ASN A 105 -17.83 -15.60 5.05
N ALA A 106 -18.68 -16.52 4.56
CA ALA A 106 -19.28 -16.43 3.24
C ALA A 106 -20.33 -15.30 3.13
N ASP A 107 -20.92 -14.87 4.24
CA ASP A 107 -21.93 -13.79 4.28
C ASP A 107 -21.30 -12.40 4.31
N ALA A 108 -19.99 -12.31 4.54
CA ALA A 108 -19.24 -11.06 4.50
C ALA A 108 -18.85 -10.67 3.06
N ILE A 109 -18.46 -9.42 2.89
CA ILE A 109 -17.81 -8.94 1.68
C ILE A 109 -16.40 -9.50 1.65
N ASN A 110 -16.19 -10.47 0.77
CA ASN A 110 -14.88 -11.08 0.57
C ASN A 110 -14.22 -10.46 -0.66
N ILE A 111 -13.05 -9.88 -0.47
CA ILE A 111 -12.22 -9.32 -1.55
C ILE A 111 -11.13 -10.34 -1.84
N SER A 112 -11.23 -11.01 -2.98
CA SER A 112 -10.20 -11.96 -3.44
C SER A 112 -9.00 -11.18 -3.94
N LEU A 113 -7.84 -11.35 -3.27
CA LEU A 113 -6.65 -10.60 -3.62
C LEU A 113 -5.41 -11.38 -3.22
N ASP A 114 -4.56 -11.64 -4.21
CA ASP A 114 -3.30 -12.33 -4.00
C ASP A 114 -2.20 -11.31 -3.68
N PRO A 115 -1.37 -11.56 -2.67
CA PRO A 115 -0.17 -10.79 -2.44
C PRO A 115 0.71 -10.81 -3.68
N GLY A 116 1.08 -9.64 -4.16
CA GLY A 116 1.87 -9.48 -5.38
C GLY A 116 2.78 -8.27 -5.31
N ALA A 117 3.33 -7.88 -6.45
CA ALA A 117 4.24 -6.74 -6.57
C ALA A 117 3.55 -5.38 -6.39
N ALA A 118 2.21 -5.30 -6.53
CA ALA A 118 1.47 -4.06 -6.32
C ALA A 118 1.16 -3.84 -4.83
N PHE A 119 1.27 -2.59 -4.37
CA PHE A 119 0.89 -2.17 -3.04
C PHE A 119 -0.62 -2.36 -2.79
N GLY A 120 -1.01 -2.59 -1.53
CA GLY A 120 -2.42 -2.68 -1.14
C GLY A 120 -2.93 -4.12 -0.99
N THR A 121 -2.19 -4.98 -0.25
CA THR A 121 -2.61 -6.35 0.07
C THR A 121 -3.68 -6.43 1.18
N GLY A 122 -4.08 -5.30 1.76
CA GLY A 122 -5.01 -5.25 2.89
C GLY A 122 -4.35 -5.40 4.27
N SER A 123 -3.08 -5.79 4.36
CA SER A 123 -2.37 -5.95 5.63
C SER A 123 -1.97 -4.60 6.26
N HIS A 124 -1.67 -3.60 5.41
CA HIS A 124 -1.19 -2.30 5.90
C HIS A 124 -2.30 -1.52 6.60
N PRO A 125 -2.00 -0.81 7.74
CA PRO A 125 -2.98 -0.02 8.49
C PRO A 125 -3.75 0.97 7.63
N THR A 126 -3.08 1.66 6.71
CA THR A 126 -3.71 2.67 5.84
C THR A 126 -4.79 2.08 4.94
N THR A 127 -4.56 0.88 4.39
CA THR A 127 -5.56 0.17 3.58
C THR A 127 -6.75 -0.26 4.45
N ARG A 128 -6.48 -0.79 5.66
CA ARG A 128 -7.55 -1.15 6.62
C ARG A 128 -8.40 0.07 7.00
N LEU A 129 -7.76 1.21 7.24
CA LEU A 129 -8.46 2.46 7.58
C LEU A 129 -9.39 2.91 6.43
N CYS A 130 -8.90 2.92 5.17
CA CYS A 130 -9.72 3.27 4.02
C CYS A 130 -10.90 2.31 3.82
N LEU A 131 -10.68 0.99 3.95
CA LEU A 131 -11.74 -0.01 3.84
C LEU A 131 -12.81 0.17 4.92
N LYS A 132 -12.41 0.39 6.17
CA LYS A 132 -13.31 0.69 7.30
C LYS A 132 -14.08 2.00 7.08
N TRP A 133 -13.43 3.01 6.49
CA TRP A 133 -14.10 4.26 6.16
C TRP A 133 -15.17 4.08 5.08
N LEU A 134 -14.84 3.36 3.99
CA LEU A 134 -15.78 3.05 2.92
C LEU A 134 -16.98 2.27 3.46
N GLU A 135 -16.75 1.24 4.28
CA GLU A 135 -17.81 0.47 4.92
C GLU A 135 -18.78 1.35 5.73
N ALA A 136 -18.23 2.25 6.54
CA ALA A 136 -19.03 3.10 7.43
C ALA A 136 -19.78 4.22 6.69
N ASN A 137 -19.27 4.71 5.56
CA ASN A 137 -19.74 5.98 4.99
C ASN A 137 -20.30 5.88 3.55
N LEU A 138 -19.98 4.82 2.80
CA LEU A 138 -20.37 4.73 1.40
C LEU A 138 -21.89 4.81 1.22
N HIS A 139 -22.65 4.19 2.12
CA HIS A 139 -24.12 4.17 2.09
C HIS A 139 -24.79 5.53 2.41
N ALA A 140 -24.02 6.49 2.95
CA ALA A 140 -24.55 7.84 3.21
C ALA A 140 -24.87 8.59 1.90
N THR A 141 -24.31 8.17 0.78
CA THR A 141 -24.61 8.70 -0.55
C THR A 141 -25.29 7.61 -1.38
N PRO A 142 -26.51 7.78 -1.83
CA PRO A 142 -27.20 6.78 -2.66
C PRO A 142 -26.47 6.54 -3.98
N ARG A 143 -26.04 5.32 -4.21
CA ARG A 143 -25.37 4.89 -5.45
C ARG A 143 -24.21 5.82 -5.87
N PRO A 144 -23.17 6.03 -5.03
CA PRO A 144 -22.13 7.01 -5.30
C PRO A 144 -21.24 6.60 -6.48
N ILE A 145 -20.69 7.62 -7.16
CA ILE A 145 -19.53 7.47 -8.02
C ILE A 145 -18.30 7.56 -7.14
N VAL A 146 -17.44 6.55 -7.20
CA VAL A 146 -16.19 6.48 -6.40
C VAL A 146 -14.98 6.59 -7.32
N LEU A 147 -14.01 7.39 -6.92
CA LEU A 147 -12.69 7.47 -7.56
C LEU A 147 -11.62 7.03 -6.55
N ASP A 148 -10.85 6.01 -6.90
CA ASP A 148 -9.68 5.51 -6.19
C ASP A 148 -8.42 6.03 -6.88
N TYR A 149 -7.75 7.02 -6.29
CA TYR A 149 -6.59 7.69 -6.85
C TYR A 149 -5.30 7.13 -6.24
N GLY A 150 -4.42 6.56 -7.07
CA GLY A 150 -3.33 5.69 -6.63
C GLY A 150 -3.86 4.31 -6.28
N THR A 151 -4.58 3.69 -7.23
CA THR A 151 -5.40 2.48 -6.96
C THR A 151 -4.58 1.25 -6.60
N GLY A 152 -3.30 1.19 -7.00
CA GLY A 152 -2.40 0.07 -6.72
C GLY A 152 -2.99 -1.28 -7.14
N SER A 153 -3.24 -2.15 -6.19
CA SER A 153 -3.88 -3.45 -6.40
C SER A 153 -5.36 -3.37 -6.81
N GLY A 154 -6.00 -2.19 -6.75
CA GLY A 154 -7.42 -1.99 -6.97
C GLY A 154 -8.31 -2.32 -5.77
N ILE A 155 -7.74 -2.63 -4.62
CA ILE A 155 -8.49 -3.13 -3.45
C ILE A 155 -9.60 -2.18 -3.00
N LEU A 156 -9.35 -0.85 -2.95
CA LEU A 156 -10.33 0.13 -2.51
C LEU A 156 -11.44 0.32 -3.55
N ALA A 157 -11.07 0.34 -4.84
CA ALA A 157 -12.03 0.38 -5.93
C ALA A 157 -12.93 -0.86 -5.95
N ILE A 158 -12.37 -2.06 -5.78
CA ILE A 158 -13.11 -3.32 -5.70
C ILE A 158 -14.05 -3.31 -4.49
N ALA A 159 -13.55 -2.88 -3.32
CA ALA A 159 -14.36 -2.74 -2.12
C ALA A 159 -15.55 -1.79 -2.32
N ALA A 160 -15.32 -0.65 -2.96
CA ALA A 160 -16.39 0.32 -3.23
C ALA A 160 -17.51 -0.28 -4.09
N VAL A 161 -17.20 -1.06 -5.13
CA VAL A 161 -18.19 -1.77 -5.94
C VAL A 161 -18.98 -2.78 -5.09
N LYS A 162 -18.27 -3.61 -4.32
CA LYS A 162 -18.89 -4.63 -3.46
C LYS A 162 -19.76 -4.02 -2.35
N LEU A 163 -19.44 -2.81 -1.92
CA LEU A 163 -20.21 -2.02 -0.95
C LEU A 163 -21.39 -1.26 -1.60
N GLY A 164 -21.58 -1.32 -2.93
CA GLY A 164 -22.74 -0.76 -3.61
C GLY A 164 -22.53 0.58 -4.32
N ALA A 165 -21.30 0.96 -4.63
CA ALA A 165 -21.03 2.08 -5.52
C ALA A 165 -21.70 1.86 -6.89
N ALA A 166 -22.29 2.92 -7.46
CA ALA A 166 -22.94 2.82 -8.77
C ALA A 166 -21.92 2.72 -9.91
N LYS A 167 -20.79 3.39 -9.76
CA LYS A 167 -19.68 3.39 -10.71
C LYS A 167 -18.37 3.67 -9.97
N THR A 168 -17.35 2.94 -10.34
CA THR A 168 -16.03 3.09 -9.70
C THR A 168 -14.95 3.24 -10.76
N TYR A 169 -14.05 4.17 -10.50
CA TYR A 169 -12.87 4.44 -11.29
C TYR A 169 -11.63 4.22 -10.42
N GLY A 170 -10.57 3.68 -11.02
CA GLY A 170 -9.26 3.56 -10.39
C GLY A 170 -8.20 4.18 -11.29
N VAL A 171 -7.32 4.97 -10.71
CA VAL A 171 -6.22 5.62 -11.44
C VAL A 171 -4.91 5.28 -10.76
N ASP A 172 -3.90 4.93 -11.54
CA ASP A 172 -2.54 4.80 -11.06
C ASP A 172 -1.57 5.32 -12.09
N ILE A 173 -0.44 5.88 -11.66
CA ILE A 173 0.63 6.34 -12.57
C ILE A 173 1.44 5.16 -13.11
N ASP A 174 1.45 4.03 -12.39
CA ASP A 174 2.14 2.82 -12.80
C ASP A 174 1.21 1.94 -13.66
N PRO A 175 1.52 1.75 -14.95
CA PRO A 175 0.75 0.86 -15.81
C PRO A 175 0.70 -0.59 -15.31
N GLN A 176 1.73 -1.06 -14.58
CA GLN A 176 1.73 -2.40 -14.00
C GLN A 176 0.70 -2.52 -12.87
N ALA A 177 0.58 -1.50 -12.03
CA ALA A 177 -0.47 -1.44 -11.01
C ALA A 177 -1.86 -1.51 -11.64
N VAL A 178 -2.08 -0.77 -12.73
CA VAL A 178 -3.36 -0.79 -13.48
C VAL A 178 -3.69 -2.20 -14.01
N GLU A 179 -2.72 -2.92 -14.56
CA GLU A 179 -2.92 -4.30 -15.02
C GLU A 179 -3.24 -5.25 -13.86
N VAL A 180 -2.55 -5.12 -12.73
CA VAL A 180 -2.84 -5.89 -11.52
C VAL A 180 -4.25 -5.59 -11.00
N ALA A 181 -4.64 -4.31 -10.96
CA ALA A 181 -5.97 -3.91 -10.53
C ALA A 181 -7.08 -4.49 -11.43
N ARG A 182 -6.88 -4.49 -12.75
CA ARG A 182 -7.80 -5.12 -13.73
C ARG A 182 -7.93 -6.63 -13.49
N TYR A 183 -6.80 -7.30 -13.26
CA TYR A 183 -6.79 -8.72 -12.94
C TYR A 183 -7.58 -9.00 -11.65
N ASN A 184 -7.33 -8.23 -10.58
CA ASN A 184 -7.99 -8.39 -9.30
C ASN A 184 -9.50 -8.09 -9.39
N ALA A 185 -9.90 -7.07 -10.12
CA ALA A 185 -11.33 -6.78 -10.36
C ALA A 185 -12.04 -7.94 -11.04
N LYS A 186 -11.39 -8.55 -12.04
CA LYS A 186 -11.91 -9.76 -12.71
C LYS A 186 -12.05 -10.94 -11.75
N GLN A 187 -11.07 -11.17 -10.86
CA GLN A 187 -11.13 -12.23 -9.83
C GLN A 187 -12.29 -12.02 -8.84
N ASN A 188 -12.72 -10.78 -8.68
CA ASN A 188 -13.80 -10.38 -7.78
C ASN A 188 -15.17 -10.26 -8.47
N ASP A 189 -15.26 -10.53 -9.78
CA ASP A 189 -16.47 -10.36 -10.59
C ASP A 189 -17.08 -8.96 -10.51
N VAL A 190 -16.23 -7.93 -10.45
CA VAL A 190 -16.66 -6.51 -10.38
C VAL A 190 -16.17 -5.72 -11.59
N ILE A 191 -16.91 -4.67 -11.93
CA ILE A 191 -16.56 -3.75 -13.01
C ILE A 191 -16.03 -2.46 -12.42
N VAL A 192 -14.77 -2.17 -12.69
CA VAL A 192 -14.08 -0.92 -12.36
C VAL A 192 -13.43 -0.36 -13.62
N HIS A 193 -13.49 0.95 -13.81
CA HIS A 193 -12.83 1.63 -14.93
C HIS A 193 -11.43 2.07 -14.51
N PHE A 194 -10.41 1.31 -14.91
CA PHE A 194 -9.02 1.62 -14.59
C PHE A 194 -8.31 2.36 -15.72
N THR A 195 -7.51 3.37 -15.37
CA THR A 195 -6.65 4.15 -16.29
C THR A 195 -5.28 4.43 -15.64
N ASP A 196 -4.25 4.57 -16.48
CA ASP A 196 -2.87 4.91 -16.10
C ASP A 196 -2.64 6.40 -15.79
N GLY A 197 -3.68 7.22 -15.90
CA GLY A 197 -3.59 8.65 -15.63
C GLY A 197 -2.99 9.50 -16.73
N GLU A 198 -2.48 8.91 -17.84
CA GLU A 198 -2.04 9.67 -19.02
C GLU A 198 -3.22 10.27 -19.79
N SER A 199 -4.35 9.60 -19.76
CA SER A 199 -5.61 10.09 -20.33
C SER A 199 -6.28 11.07 -19.38
N ALA A 200 -6.79 12.20 -19.90
CA ALA A 200 -7.56 13.15 -19.10
C ALA A 200 -8.70 12.42 -18.39
N LEU A 201 -8.65 12.40 -17.05
CA LEU A 201 -9.69 11.81 -16.24
C LEU A 201 -10.88 12.75 -16.17
N ASP A 202 -11.92 12.52 -17.00
CA ASP A 202 -13.15 13.30 -16.99
C ASP A 202 -14.16 12.70 -15.99
N VAL A 203 -13.78 12.66 -14.71
CA VAL A 203 -14.63 12.13 -13.64
C VAL A 203 -14.65 13.09 -12.48
N VAL A 204 -15.86 13.41 -12.01
CA VAL A 204 -16.09 14.13 -10.75
C VAL A 204 -16.89 13.20 -9.84
N ALA A 205 -16.25 12.71 -8.77
CA ALA A 205 -16.74 11.66 -7.91
C ALA A 205 -17.56 12.21 -6.72
N ASP A 206 -18.49 11.41 -6.22
CA ASP A 206 -19.18 11.65 -4.95
C ASP A 206 -18.24 11.33 -3.76
N ILE A 207 -17.36 10.35 -3.95
CA ILE A 207 -16.35 9.94 -2.98
C ILE A 207 -15.02 9.78 -3.73
N LEU A 208 -13.98 10.47 -3.30
CA LEU A 208 -12.61 10.27 -3.73
C LEU A 208 -11.82 9.69 -2.58
N VAL A 209 -11.15 8.55 -2.81
CA VAL A 209 -10.23 7.94 -1.86
C VAL A 209 -8.83 7.92 -2.47
N ALA A 210 -7.81 8.30 -1.68
CA ALA A 210 -6.42 8.22 -2.07
C ALA A 210 -5.58 7.69 -0.92
N ASN A 211 -4.98 6.51 -1.11
CA ASN A 211 -4.08 5.87 -0.15
C ASN A 211 -2.66 5.88 -0.73
N ILE A 212 -2.04 7.05 -0.71
CA ILE A 212 -0.70 7.30 -1.23
C ILE A 212 0.11 8.12 -0.22
N LEU A 213 1.43 8.22 -0.41
CA LEU A 213 2.31 8.92 0.51
C LEU A 213 1.96 10.43 0.63
N ALA A 214 2.34 11.04 1.76
CA ALA A 214 2.03 12.43 2.08
C ALA A 214 2.61 13.42 1.05
N ASN A 215 3.81 13.17 0.51
CA ASN A 215 4.44 14.09 -0.47
C ASN A 215 3.61 14.25 -1.75
N PRO A 216 3.19 13.18 -2.45
CA PRO A 216 2.22 13.31 -3.54
C PRO A 216 0.94 14.01 -3.13
N LEU A 217 0.37 13.71 -1.95
CA LEU A 217 -0.87 14.33 -1.48
C LEU A 217 -0.76 15.84 -1.35
N ARG A 218 0.40 16.38 -0.92
CA ARG A 218 0.64 17.84 -0.85
C ARG A 218 0.48 18.52 -2.22
N VAL A 219 1.02 17.89 -3.26
CA VAL A 219 1.02 18.45 -4.61
C VAL A 219 -0.32 18.26 -5.32
N LEU A 220 -0.99 17.15 -5.07
CA LEU A 220 -2.22 16.76 -5.75
C LEU A 220 -3.48 17.43 -5.20
N ALA A 221 -3.41 18.22 -4.13
CA ALA A 221 -4.58 18.79 -3.48
C ALA A 221 -5.55 19.53 -4.43
N PRO A 222 -5.09 20.42 -5.36
CA PRO A 222 -5.98 21.08 -6.32
C PRO A 222 -6.63 20.09 -7.28
N LEU A 223 -5.88 19.05 -7.71
CA LEU A 223 -6.37 18.03 -8.63
C LEU A 223 -7.45 17.17 -7.97
N LEU A 224 -7.19 16.69 -6.75
CA LEU A 224 -8.17 15.89 -6.00
C LEU A 224 -9.44 16.71 -5.70
N ALA A 225 -9.28 18.01 -5.44
CA ALA A 225 -10.42 18.91 -5.31
C ALA A 225 -11.23 19.00 -6.61
N ALA A 226 -10.58 19.15 -7.77
CA ALA A 226 -11.27 19.21 -9.07
C ALA A 226 -12.07 17.94 -9.36
N HIS A 227 -11.58 16.78 -8.93
CA HIS A 227 -12.21 15.48 -9.15
C HIS A 227 -13.24 15.06 -8.07
N THR A 228 -13.46 15.88 -7.05
CA THR A 228 -14.50 15.64 -6.03
C THR A 228 -15.67 16.60 -6.23
N LYS A 229 -16.90 16.13 -6.21
CA LYS A 229 -18.10 17.00 -6.29
C LYS A 229 -18.16 17.99 -5.12
N PRO A 230 -18.70 19.21 -5.26
CA PRO A 230 -19.09 20.04 -4.13
C PRO A 230 -19.97 19.24 -3.15
N GLY A 231 -19.63 19.24 -1.87
CA GLY A 231 -20.26 18.42 -0.84
C GLY A 231 -19.88 16.93 -0.88
N GLY A 232 -19.11 16.48 -1.88
CA GLY A 232 -18.57 15.13 -1.98
C GLY A 232 -17.51 14.85 -0.89
N ALA A 233 -17.25 13.59 -0.63
CA ALA A 233 -16.29 13.17 0.39
C ALA A 233 -14.88 12.97 -0.20
N LEU A 234 -13.87 13.37 0.58
CA LEU A 234 -12.46 13.05 0.34
C LEU A 234 -11.94 12.20 1.50
N VAL A 235 -11.18 11.16 1.16
CA VAL A 235 -10.53 10.25 2.12
C VAL A 235 -9.07 10.11 1.75
N LEU A 236 -8.19 10.48 2.65
CA LEU A 236 -6.75 10.42 2.45
C LEU A 236 -6.11 9.50 3.49
N ALA A 237 -5.25 8.60 3.04
CA ALA A 237 -4.43 7.73 3.89
C ALA A 237 -3.03 7.56 3.27
N GLY A 238 -2.15 6.78 3.91
CA GLY A 238 -0.73 6.76 3.58
C GLY A 238 0.02 7.89 4.27
N ILE A 239 -0.51 8.38 5.38
CA ILE A 239 -0.11 9.58 6.10
C ILE A 239 0.31 9.15 7.50
N LEU A 240 1.53 9.48 7.93
CA LEU A 240 1.96 9.30 9.32
C LEU A 240 1.24 10.31 10.24
N ASP A 241 0.97 9.93 11.49
CA ASP A 241 0.27 10.78 12.45
C ASP A 241 0.84 12.21 12.54
N PRO A 242 2.18 12.43 12.56
CA PRO A 242 2.73 13.78 12.61
C PRO A 242 2.47 14.64 11.35
N GLN A 243 2.12 14.02 10.21
CA GLN A 243 1.89 14.71 8.94
C GLN A 243 0.42 15.15 8.77
N ALA A 244 -0.49 14.64 9.61
CA ALA A 244 -1.93 14.80 9.46
C ALA A 244 -2.37 16.26 9.49
N GLU A 245 -1.96 17.02 10.49
CA GLU A 245 -2.35 18.44 10.67
C GLU A 245 -1.85 19.34 9.54
N GLU A 246 -0.64 19.10 9.05
CA GLU A 246 -0.09 19.83 7.91
C GLU A 246 -0.96 19.61 6.66
N LEU A 247 -1.28 18.36 6.35
CA LEU A 247 -2.12 18.02 5.18
C LEU A 247 -3.53 18.59 5.31
N ILE A 248 -4.17 18.51 6.48
CA ILE A 248 -5.45 19.15 6.74
C ILE A 248 -5.36 20.66 6.43
N GLY A 249 -4.27 21.31 6.82
CA GLY A 249 -4.02 22.73 6.54
C GLY A 249 -3.95 23.04 5.05
N ILE A 250 -3.27 22.20 4.26
CA ILE A 250 -3.13 22.34 2.81
C ILE A 250 -4.49 22.20 2.09
N TYR A 251 -5.31 21.25 2.52
CA TYR A 251 -6.61 20.99 1.88
C TYR A 251 -7.73 21.94 2.29
N ARG A 252 -7.51 22.80 3.31
CA ARG A 252 -8.53 23.69 3.91
C ARG A 252 -9.21 24.62 2.91
N GLU A 253 -8.52 25.00 1.83
CA GLU A 253 -9.11 25.85 0.78
C GLU A 253 -10.32 25.18 0.13
N TRP A 254 -10.27 23.86 -0.04
CA TRP A 254 -11.30 23.11 -0.77
C TRP A 254 -12.16 22.22 0.10
N PHE A 255 -11.68 21.81 1.26
CA PHE A 255 -12.32 20.79 2.09
C PHE A 255 -12.34 21.16 3.56
N ASP A 256 -13.36 20.66 4.25
CA ASP A 256 -13.40 20.57 5.71
C ASP A 256 -12.99 19.14 6.12
N LEU A 257 -11.69 18.97 6.42
CA LEU A 257 -11.11 17.68 6.76
C LEU A 257 -10.76 17.59 8.25
N SER A 258 -10.82 16.38 8.77
CA SER A 258 -10.31 16.04 10.10
C SER A 258 -9.70 14.64 10.11
N VAL A 259 -8.90 14.32 11.13
CA VAL A 259 -8.46 12.94 11.34
C VAL A 259 -9.67 12.09 11.70
N TRP A 260 -10.03 11.15 10.84
CA TRP A 260 -11.12 10.23 11.10
C TRP A 260 -10.75 9.14 12.09
N LYS A 261 -9.59 8.49 11.86
CA LYS A 261 -9.00 7.48 12.75
C LYS A 261 -7.50 7.36 12.50
N SER A 262 -6.79 6.86 13.52
CA SER A 262 -5.39 6.44 13.42
C SER A 262 -5.22 4.99 13.85
N GLU A 263 -4.26 4.29 13.26
CA GLU A 263 -3.93 2.90 13.54
C GLU A 263 -2.42 2.69 13.31
N GLU A 264 -1.70 2.19 14.31
CA GLU A 264 -0.27 1.86 14.20
C GLU A 264 0.62 3.02 13.71
N GLY A 265 0.36 4.25 14.16
CA GLY A 265 1.13 5.45 13.76
C GLY A 265 0.73 6.05 12.40
N TRP A 266 -0.32 5.52 11.75
CA TRP A 266 -0.85 5.99 10.49
C TRP A 266 -2.23 6.61 10.66
N SER A 267 -2.46 7.74 10.01
CA SER A 267 -3.73 8.45 10.03
C SER A 267 -4.53 8.29 8.74
N CYS A 268 -5.84 8.24 8.89
CA CYS A 268 -6.81 8.46 7.83
C CYS A 268 -7.51 9.80 8.06
N ILE A 269 -7.38 10.71 7.11
CA ILE A 269 -8.02 12.02 7.12
C ILE A 269 -9.24 11.94 6.21
N ALA A 270 -10.38 12.45 6.67
CA ALA A 270 -11.58 12.46 5.84
C ALA A 270 -12.44 13.69 6.12
N GLY A 271 -13.24 14.08 5.13
CA GLY A 271 -14.20 15.17 5.25
C GLY A 271 -14.90 15.45 3.93
N ARG A 272 -15.48 16.65 3.81
CA ARG A 272 -16.28 17.01 2.65
C ARG A 272 -15.73 18.22 1.93
N ARG A 273 -15.91 18.22 0.60
CA ARG A 273 -15.63 19.39 -0.21
C ARG A 273 -16.59 20.52 0.13
N ASN A 274 -16.07 21.74 0.27
CA ASN A 274 -16.86 22.95 0.51
C ASN A 274 -17.88 23.13 -0.61
N ILE A 275 -19.10 23.55 -0.21
CA ILE A 275 -20.15 23.96 -1.14
C ILE A 275 -19.92 25.46 -1.33
N ALA A 276 -19.28 25.85 -2.42
CA ALA A 276 -19.12 27.26 -2.78
C ALA A 276 -20.41 27.89 -3.25
#